data_96e9ea55b6f47b63f5f8005a9aa02ebd
#
_entry.id   96e9ea55b6f47b63f5f8005a9aa02ebd
#
_cell.length_a   1.000
_cell.length_b   1.000
_cell.length_c   1.000
_cell.angle_alpha   90.00
_cell.angle_beta   90.00
_cell.angle_gamma   90.00
#
_symmetry.space_group_name_H-M   'P 1'
#
loop_
_entity.id
_entity.type
_entity.pdbx_description
1 polymer ?
#
loop_
_entity_poly.entity_id
_entity_poly.type
_entity_poly.pdbx_seq_one_letter_code
_entity_poly.pdbx_strand_id
1 'polypeptide(L)'
;MIALPLIICIAFDCMPKFGDILNTSTIGILLIYIPVGFSEALSYIPILGSSSNLGFITGNIMNLKFPCAVNGMKVANVEQNTPEGDAVATVSIAVSSIVAIVILAAAALLSSFIRPIFETPAMNTAKDYVIPALFGSMALGLFANTGNSGKVVKGAVKGVIPVLVIVSVISLLARIAGAGKSLLGLVGILIVCMLPVGILSSYIMWKKGIIKVVDADKTK
;
A
#
# COMPACT_ATOMS: atom_id res chain seq x y z
N MET A 1 -11.27 -14.73 -7.76
CA MET A 1 -10.73 -13.47 -8.32
C MET A 1 -10.65 -13.50 -9.85
N ILE A 2 -10.04 -14.52 -10.47
CA ILE A 2 -9.90 -14.61 -11.94
C ILE A 2 -11.25 -14.89 -12.65
N ALA A 3 -12.15 -15.63 -12.01
CA ALA A 3 -13.43 -16.01 -12.62
C ALA A 3 -14.33 -14.81 -12.96
N LEU A 4 -14.35 -13.77 -12.13
CA LEU A 4 -15.23 -12.63 -12.33
C LEU A 4 -14.84 -11.80 -13.57
N PRO A 5 -13.56 -11.42 -13.80
CA PRO A 5 -13.15 -10.80 -15.06
C PRO A 5 -13.41 -11.69 -16.27
N LEU A 6 -13.20 -13.02 -16.18
CA LEU A 6 -13.48 -13.94 -17.27
C LEU A 6 -14.96 -13.97 -17.63
N ILE A 7 -15.86 -14.04 -16.63
CA ILE A 7 -17.31 -14.00 -16.86
C ILE A 7 -17.72 -12.70 -17.56
N ILE A 8 -17.16 -11.57 -17.14
CA ILE A 8 -17.43 -10.28 -17.77
C ILE A 8 -16.94 -10.28 -19.22
N CYS A 9 -15.71 -10.76 -19.47
CA CYS A 9 -15.16 -10.83 -20.82
C CYS A 9 -16.01 -11.72 -21.75
N ILE A 10 -16.53 -12.84 -21.25
CA ILE A 10 -17.41 -13.73 -21.99
C ILE A 10 -18.78 -13.08 -22.23
N ALA A 11 -19.36 -12.43 -21.21
CA ALA A 11 -20.69 -11.82 -21.30
C ALA A 11 -20.73 -10.63 -22.27
N PHE A 12 -19.62 -9.90 -22.41
CA PHE A 12 -19.51 -8.74 -23.30
C PHE A 12 -18.71 -9.01 -24.60
N ASP A 13 -18.37 -10.26 -24.86
CA ASP A 13 -17.60 -10.72 -26.04
C ASP A 13 -16.32 -9.89 -26.26
N CYS A 14 -15.64 -9.55 -25.17
CA CYS A 14 -14.43 -8.75 -25.17
C CYS A 14 -13.19 -9.52 -24.67
N MET A 15 -13.05 -10.77 -25.10
CA MET A 15 -11.90 -11.60 -24.74
C MET A 15 -10.60 -11.01 -25.31
N PRO A 16 -9.63 -10.65 -24.47
CA PRO A 16 -8.35 -10.14 -24.94
C PRO A 16 -7.57 -11.24 -25.66
N LYS A 17 -6.91 -10.88 -26.77
CA LYS A 17 -5.99 -11.80 -27.44
C LYS A 17 -4.73 -11.95 -26.58
N PHE A 18 -4.14 -13.13 -26.56
CA PHE A 18 -2.92 -13.40 -25.78
C PHE A 18 -1.78 -12.41 -26.06
N GLY A 19 -1.65 -11.93 -27.30
CA GLY A 19 -0.66 -10.91 -27.67
C GLY A 19 -0.92 -9.54 -27.02
N ASP A 20 -2.19 -9.19 -26.76
CA ASP A 20 -2.57 -7.93 -26.14
C ASP A 20 -2.34 -7.98 -24.60
N ILE A 21 -2.40 -9.18 -24.00
CA ILE A 21 -2.09 -9.40 -22.59
C ILE A 21 -0.59 -9.21 -22.29
N LEU A 22 0.29 -9.60 -23.23
CA LEU A 22 1.75 -9.47 -23.10
C LEU A 22 2.28 -8.15 -23.69
N ASN A 23 1.48 -7.10 -23.66
CA ASN A 23 1.92 -5.78 -24.11
C ASN A 23 2.87 -5.13 -23.09
N THR A 24 3.69 -4.21 -23.55
CA THR A 24 4.65 -3.42 -22.74
C THR A 24 3.99 -2.78 -21.52
N SER A 25 2.75 -2.32 -21.65
CA SER A 25 1.97 -1.73 -20.55
C SER A 25 1.66 -2.76 -19.46
N THR A 26 1.25 -3.97 -19.83
CA THR A 26 0.92 -5.05 -18.88
C THR A 26 2.17 -5.53 -18.16
N ILE A 27 3.28 -5.68 -18.88
CA ILE A 27 4.58 -6.04 -18.30
C ILE A 27 5.01 -4.95 -17.32
N GLY A 28 4.85 -3.67 -17.65
CA GLY A 28 5.13 -2.55 -16.76
C GLY A 28 4.32 -2.60 -15.47
N ILE A 29 3.04 -2.90 -15.56
CA ILE A 29 2.14 -3.08 -14.41
C ILE A 29 2.59 -4.26 -13.54
N LEU A 30 2.89 -5.41 -14.13
CA LEU A 30 3.34 -6.60 -13.40
C LEU A 30 4.68 -6.35 -12.69
N LEU A 31 5.62 -5.64 -13.31
CA LEU A 31 6.90 -5.26 -12.70
C LEU A 31 6.74 -4.37 -11.47
N ILE A 32 5.66 -3.61 -11.36
CA ILE A 32 5.34 -2.80 -10.18
C ILE A 32 4.62 -3.66 -9.14
N TYR A 33 3.56 -4.35 -9.53
CA TYR A 33 2.66 -5.02 -8.58
C TYR A 33 3.24 -6.28 -7.95
N ILE A 34 4.08 -7.04 -8.68
CA ILE A 34 4.68 -8.27 -8.12
C ILE A 34 5.59 -7.96 -6.91
N PRO A 35 6.57 -7.03 -7.00
CA PRO A 35 7.40 -6.68 -5.84
C PRO A 35 6.61 -6.05 -4.70
N VAL A 36 5.61 -5.22 -5.01
CA VAL A 36 4.74 -4.60 -3.98
C VAL A 36 3.95 -5.68 -3.25
N GLY A 37 3.28 -6.58 -3.97
CA GLY A 37 2.52 -7.67 -3.37
C GLY A 37 3.39 -8.61 -2.52
N PHE A 38 4.61 -8.90 -2.97
CA PHE A 38 5.56 -9.68 -2.19
C PHE A 38 6.00 -8.95 -0.91
N SER A 39 6.28 -7.65 -1.00
CA SER A 39 6.63 -6.82 0.16
C SER A 39 5.47 -6.72 1.16
N GLU A 40 4.24 -6.57 0.68
CA GLU A 40 3.05 -6.57 1.52
C GLU A 40 2.86 -7.92 2.24
N ALA A 41 3.02 -9.03 1.53
CA ALA A 41 2.92 -10.36 2.12
C ALA A 41 3.95 -10.54 3.26
N LEU A 42 5.20 -10.21 3.01
CA LEU A 42 6.26 -10.28 4.02
C LEU A 42 6.01 -9.37 5.22
N SER A 43 5.35 -8.22 5.03
CA SER A 43 5.11 -7.25 6.09
C SER A 43 3.90 -7.60 6.95
N TYR A 44 2.83 -8.11 6.35
CA TYR A 44 1.55 -8.26 7.06
C TYR A 44 1.26 -9.67 7.55
N ILE A 45 1.75 -10.72 6.85
CA ILE A 45 1.53 -12.11 7.29
C ILE A 45 2.04 -12.36 8.72
N PRO A 46 3.24 -11.91 9.11
CA PRO A 46 3.74 -12.12 10.47
C PRO A 46 2.92 -11.46 11.57
N ILE A 47 2.12 -10.44 11.22
CA ILE A 47 1.34 -9.67 12.21
C ILE A 47 -0.10 -10.16 12.26
N LEU A 48 -0.68 -10.48 11.10
CA LEU A 48 -2.08 -10.85 10.94
C LEU A 48 -2.31 -12.37 11.02
N GLY A 49 -1.25 -13.17 10.96
CA GLY A 49 -1.36 -14.62 10.96
C GLY A 49 -2.28 -15.16 9.85
N SER A 50 -3.18 -16.08 10.19
CA SER A 50 -4.13 -16.70 9.26
C SER A 50 -5.14 -15.69 8.68
N SER A 51 -5.45 -14.62 9.41
CA SER A 51 -6.39 -13.58 8.96
C SER A 51 -5.88 -12.75 7.78
N SER A 52 -4.58 -12.81 7.49
CA SER A 52 -3.95 -12.14 6.35
C SER A 52 -4.57 -12.56 5.01
N ASN A 53 -4.96 -13.83 4.86
CA ASN A 53 -5.62 -14.32 3.65
C ASN A 53 -6.91 -13.55 3.34
N LEU A 54 -7.73 -13.30 4.36
CA LEU A 54 -8.96 -12.51 4.20
C LEU A 54 -8.63 -11.06 3.84
N GLY A 55 -7.60 -10.49 4.44
CA GLY A 55 -7.11 -9.15 4.12
C GLY A 55 -6.68 -9.01 2.65
N PHE A 56 -5.89 -9.95 2.14
CA PHE A 56 -5.44 -9.93 0.75
C PHE A 56 -6.58 -10.15 -0.25
N ILE A 57 -7.52 -11.06 0.03
CA ILE A 57 -8.67 -11.30 -0.84
C ILE A 57 -9.59 -10.07 -0.92
N THR A 58 -9.83 -9.42 0.20
CA THR A 58 -10.74 -8.26 0.27
C THR A 58 -10.08 -6.94 -0.13
N GLY A 59 -8.76 -6.91 -0.26
CA GLY A 59 -7.98 -5.74 -0.67
C GLY A 59 -7.92 -4.63 0.37
N ASN A 60 -7.21 -3.55 0.00
CA ASN A 60 -7.00 -2.37 0.86
C ASN A 60 -6.44 -2.72 2.26
N ILE A 61 -5.45 -3.62 2.28
CA ILE A 61 -4.93 -4.18 3.52
C ILE A 61 -4.24 -3.11 4.37
N MET A 62 -3.38 -2.31 3.76
CA MET A 62 -2.53 -1.34 4.45
C MET A 62 -3.32 -0.21 5.10
N ASN A 63 -4.28 0.38 4.38
CA ASN A 63 -4.96 1.59 4.82
C ASN A 63 -6.18 1.31 5.71
N LEU A 64 -6.82 0.16 5.55
CA LEU A 64 -8.08 -0.13 6.21
C LEU A 64 -8.02 -1.41 7.06
N LYS A 65 -7.64 -2.53 6.47
CA LYS A 65 -7.74 -3.84 7.14
C LYS A 65 -6.72 -4.02 8.26
N PHE A 66 -5.49 -3.68 8.00
CA PHE A 66 -4.41 -3.79 8.97
C PHE A 66 -4.65 -2.92 10.21
N PRO A 67 -4.96 -1.61 10.09
CA PRO A 67 -5.30 -0.80 11.26
C PRO A 67 -6.52 -1.32 12.02
N CYS A 68 -7.56 -1.80 11.31
CA CYS A 68 -8.74 -2.38 11.97
C CYS A 68 -8.40 -3.64 12.76
N ALA A 69 -7.62 -4.56 12.19
CA ALA A 69 -7.21 -5.78 12.87
C ALA A 69 -6.38 -5.49 14.12
N VAL A 70 -5.37 -4.63 13.99
CA VAL A 70 -4.49 -4.28 15.11
C VAL A 70 -5.26 -3.54 16.21
N ASN A 71 -6.15 -2.63 15.87
CA ASN A 71 -6.99 -1.95 16.86
C ASN A 71 -8.00 -2.92 17.51
N GLY A 72 -8.58 -3.84 16.73
CA GLY A 72 -9.44 -4.88 17.26
C GLY A 72 -8.72 -5.76 18.29
N MET A 73 -7.51 -6.23 17.98
CA MET A 73 -6.70 -7.00 18.92
C MET A 73 -6.37 -6.19 20.19
N LYS A 74 -6.09 -4.90 20.08
CA LYS A 74 -5.87 -4.03 21.24
C LYS A 74 -7.10 -3.88 22.12
N VAL A 75 -8.27 -3.63 21.51
CA VAL A 75 -9.53 -3.48 22.25
C VAL A 75 -9.89 -4.78 22.96
N ALA A 76 -9.65 -5.93 22.33
CA ALA A 76 -9.86 -7.23 22.92
C ALA A 76 -8.76 -7.66 23.92
N ASN A 77 -7.67 -6.87 24.02
CA ASN A 77 -6.52 -7.16 24.87
C ASN A 77 -5.89 -8.54 24.58
N VAL A 78 -5.78 -8.90 23.30
CA VAL A 78 -5.15 -10.14 22.82
C VAL A 78 -3.85 -9.84 22.08
N GLU A 79 -2.91 -10.78 22.16
CA GLU A 79 -1.61 -10.65 21.52
C GLU A 79 -1.64 -11.10 20.05
N GLN A 80 -0.75 -10.53 19.26
CA GLN A 80 -0.53 -10.94 17.86
C GLN A 80 0.08 -12.35 17.83
N ASN A 81 -0.20 -13.11 16.77
CA ASN A 81 0.29 -14.49 16.60
C ASN A 81 -0.22 -15.47 17.68
N THR A 82 -1.34 -15.19 18.30
CA THR A 82 -2.07 -16.13 19.14
C THR A 82 -3.36 -16.57 18.45
N PRO A 83 -3.92 -17.75 18.76
CA PRO A 83 -5.19 -18.18 18.17
C PRO A 83 -6.33 -17.18 18.43
N GLU A 84 -6.36 -16.57 19.61
CA GLU A 84 -7.32 -15.53 19.99
C GLU A 84 -7.10 -14.26 19.18
N GLY A 85 -5.83 -13.85 18.98
CA GLY A 85 -5.44 -12.72 18.15
C GLY A 85 -5.87 -12.91 16.70
N ASP A 86 -5.65 -14.10 16.14
CA ASP A 86 -6.07 -14.46 14.78
C ASP A 86 -7.60 -14.40 14.62
N ALA A 87 -8.35 -14.90 15.60
CA ALA A 87 -9.81 -14.86 15.59
C ALA A 87 -10.32 -13.41 15.60
N VAL A 88 -9.80 -12.57 16.49
CA VAL A 88 -10.19 -11.16 16.59
C VAL A 88 -9.78 -10.38 15.34
N ALA A 89 -8.59 -10.63 14.80
CA ALA A 89 -8.14 -10.02 13.56
C ALA A 89 -9.04 -10.38 12.37
N THR A 90 -9.43 -11.67 12.27
CA THR A 90 -10.34 -12.15 11.22
C THR A 90 -11.70 -11.45 11.29
N VAL A 91 -12.30 -11.38 12.47
CA VAL A 91 -13.58 -10.67 12.68
C VAL A 91 -13.44 -9.18 12.33
N SER A 92 -12.38 -8.53 12.79
CA SER A 92 -12.14 -7.11 12.52
C SER A 92 -11.98 -6.81 11.02
N ILE A 93 -11.27 -7.68 10.29
CA ILE A 93 -11.11 -7.56 8.83
C ILE A 93 -12.45 -7.81 8.11
N ALA A 94 -13.22 -8.81 8.56
CA ALA A 94 -14.52 -9.12 7.97
C ALA A 94 -15.50 -7.94 8.14
N VAL A 95 -15.64 -7.41 9.35
CA VAL A 95 -16.48 -6.25 9.64
C VAL A 95 -16.04 -5.02 8.82
N SER A 96 -14.74 -4.73 8.80
CA SER A 96 -14.17 -3.65 7.98
C SER A 96 -14.51 -3.82 6.49
N SER A 97 -14.53 -5.06 6.00
CA SER A 97 -14.88 -5.35 4.60
C SER A 97 -16.34 -5.09 4.32
N ILE A 98 -17.23 -5.51 5.21
CA ILE A 98 -18.68 -5.27 5.10
C ILE A 98 -18.97 -3.77 5.10
N VAL A 99 -18.38 -3.03 6.05
CA VAL A 99 -18.54 -1.56 6.12
C VAL A 99 -18.05 -0.89 4.83
N ALA A 100 -16.89 -1.30 4.30
CA ALA A 100 -16.38 -0.77 3.04
C ALA A 100 -17.35 -1.04 1.86
N ILE A 101 -17.92 -2.24 1.79
CA ILE A 101 -18.89 -2.61 0.74
C ILE A 101 -20.16 -1.76 0.87
N VAL A 102 -20.67 -1.57 2.08
CA VAL A 102 -21.87 -0.74 2.34
C VAL A 102 -21.62 0.71 1.92
N ILE A 103 -20.46 1.28 2.27
CA ILE A 103 -20.07 2.64 1.87
C ILE A 103 -19.98 2.75 0.34
N LEU A 104 -19.34 1.77 -0.32
CA LEU A 104 -19.23 1.77 -1.78
C LEU A 104 -20.58 1.61 -2.46
N ALA A 105 -21.46 0.76 -1.94
CA ALA A 105 -22.84 0.62 -2.45
C ALA A 105 -23.63 1.92 -2.28
N ALA A 106 -23.55 2.55 -1.11
CA ALA A 106 -24.17 3.86 -0.88
C ALA A 106 -23.62 4.93 -1.85
N ALA A 107 -22.31 4.99 -2.04
CA ALA A 107 -21.68 5.92 -2.98
C ALA A 107 -22.13 5.65 -4.43
N ALA A 108 -22.28 4.38 -4.84
CA ALA A 108 -22.76 4.01 -6.15
C ALA A 108 -24.24 4.46 -6.36
N LEU A 109 -25.11 4.25 -5.37
CA LEU A 109 -26.50 4.68 -5.40
C LEU A 109 -26.63 6.22 -5.45
N LEU A 110 -25.77 6.92 -4.70
CA LEU A 110 -25.74 8.39 -4.68
C LEU A 110 -24.93 8.99 -5.83
N SER A 111 -24.34 8.19 -6.70
CA SER A 111 -23.44 8.65 -7.77
C SER A 111 -24.08 9.73 -8.67
N SER A 112 -25.38 9.61 -8.98
CA SER A 112 -26.10 10.60 -9.79
C SER A 112 -26.17 11.96 -9.13
N PHE A 113 -26.27 12.02 -7.79
CA PHE A 113 -26.29 13.26 -7.01
C PHE A 113 -24.89 13.84 -6.80
N ILE A 114 -23.89 12.96 -6.67
CA ILE A 114 -22.52 13.33 -6.37
C ILE A 114 -21.77 13.74 -7.65
N ARG A 115 -22.13 13.18 -8.79
CA ARG A 115 -21.48 13.42 -10.08
C ARG A 115 -21.31 14.90 -10.44
N PRO A 116 -22.35 15.78 -10.34
CA PRO A 116 -22.20 17.20 -10.65
C PRO A 116 -21.15 17.89 -9.79
N ILE A 117 -21.00 17.47 -8.52
CA ILE A 117 -20.00 18.01 -7.59
C ILE A 117 -18.59 17.58 -8.03
N PHE A 118 -18.44 16.33 -8.46
CA PHE A 118 -17.16 15.78 -8.92
C PHE A 118 -16.71 16.34 -10.28
N GLU A 119 -17.59 16.89 -11.08
CA GLU A 119 -17.31 17.52 -12.38
C GLU A 119 -16.98 19.01 -12.26
N THR A 120 -17.03 19.60 -11.05
CA THR A 120 -16.62 21.00 -10.85
C THR A 120 -15.12 21.20 -11.08
N PRO A 121 -14.69 22.36 -11.60
CA PRO A 121 -13.27 22.64 -11.84
C PRO A 121 -12.41 22.50 -10.58
N ALA A 122 -12.93 22.93 -9.43
CA ALA A 122 -12.26 22.80 -8.14
C ALA A 122 -12.02 21.33 -7.76
N MET A 123 -13.02 20.47 -7.96
CA MET A 123 -12.90 19.03 -7.67
C MET A 123 -11.97 18.33 -8.65
N ASN A 124 -11.97 18.72 -9.92
CA ASN A 124 -11.01 18.18 -10.90
C ASN A 124 -9.58 18.51 -10.50
N THR A 125 -9.31 19.75 -10.08
CA THR A 125 -8.00 20.10 -9.52
C THR A 125 -7.68 19.29 -8.26
N ALA A 126 -8.65 19.13 -7.34
CA ALA A 126 -8.45 18.35 -6.12
C ALA A 126 -8.08 16.88 -6.40
N LYS A 127 -8.69 16.27 -7.43
CA LYS A 127 -8.37 14.87 -7.83
C LYS A 127 -6.90 14.68 -8.17
N ASP A 128 -6.26 15.65 -8.78
CA ASP A 128 -4.82 15.58 -9.15
C ASP A 128 -3.93 15.50 -7.91
N TYR A 129 -4.39 16.01 -6.77
CA TYR A 129 -3.65 15.99 -5.51
C TYR A 129 -4.03 14.85 -4.56
N VAL A 130 -5.11 14.10 -4.83
CA VAL A 130 -5.56 12.99 -3.96
C VAL A 130 -4.48 11.92 -3.82
N ILE A 131 -3.89 11.48 -4.92
CA ILE A 131 -2.85 10.44 -4.90
C ILE A 131 -1.60 10.90 -4.15
N PRO A 132 -1.01 12.08 -4.47
CA PRO A 132 0.11 12.60 -3.69
C PRO A 132 -0.20 12.78 -2.19
N ALA A 133 -1.41 13.25 -1.86
CA ALA A 133 -1.84 13.42 -0.46
C ALA A 133 -1.96 12.09 0.28
N LEU A 134 -2.54 11.06 -0.36
CA LEU A 134 -2.62 9.71 0.20
C LEU A 134 -1.22 9.13 0.47
N PHE A 135 -0.33 9.19 -0.51
CA PHE A 135 1.04 8.71 -0.31
C PHE A 135 1.79 9.52 0.74
N GLY A 136 1.59 10.84 0.81
CA GLY A 136 2.15 11.69 1.84
C GLY A 136 1.66 11.31 3.25
N SER A 137 0.36 11.10 3.41
CA SER A 137 -0.22 10.68 4.70
C SER A 137 0.25 9.29 5.13
N MET A 138 0.36 8.35 4.19
CA MET A 138 0.92 7.03 4.45
C MET A 138 2.38 7.10 4.88
N ALA A 139 3.19 7.89 4.18
CA ALA A 139 4.59 8.11 4.53
C ALA A 139 4.71 8.70 5.94
N LEU A 140 3.91 9.73 6.26
CA LEU A 140 3.87 10.31 7.61
C LEU A 140 3.45 9.27 8.65
N GLY A 141 2.46 8.43 8.39
CA GLY A 141 2.05 7.35 9.28
C GLY A 141 3.15 6.33 9.55
N LEU A 142 3.89 5.93 8.52
CA LEU A 142 5.03 5.03 8.65
C LEU A 142 6.19 5.67 9.41
N PHE A 143 6.45 6.96 9.18
CA PHE A 143 7.55 7.68 9.83
C PHE A 143 7.22 8.17 11.23
N ALA A 144 5.96 8.49 11.52
CA ALA A 144 5.51 8.89 12.85
C ALA A 144 5.54 7.75 13.87
N ASN A 145 5.97 6.56 13.44
CA ASN A 145 6.19 5.41 14.31
C ASN A 145 4.94 5.00 15.10
N THR A 146 3.78 5.17 14.51
CA THR A 146 2.48 4.80 15.08
C THR A 146 2.26 3.28 15.04
N GLY A 147 3.35 2.52 14.93
CA GLY A 147 3.34 1.06 14.94
C GLY A 147 2.86 0.51 16.27
N ASN A 148 1.78 -0.23 16.19
CA ASN A 148 1.09 -0.85 17.33
C ASN A 148 1.79 -2.10 17.89
N SER A 149 3.02 -2.36 17.51
CA SER A 149 3.72 -3.61 17.85
C SER A 149 4.51 -3.57 19.16
N GLY A 150 4.23 -2.63 20.06
CA GLY A 150 5.01 -2.52 21.30
C GLY A 150 6.48 -2.15 21.10
N LYS A 151 6.97 -2.14 19.86
CA LYS A 151 8.33 -1.78 19.48
C LYS A 151 8.34 -0.56 18.57
N VAL A 152 9.17 0.41 18.90
CA VAL A 152 9.33 1.65 18.15
C VAL A 152 10.69 1.65 17.48
N VAL A 153 10.73 1.89 16.16
CA VAL A 153 11.97 1.99 15.41
C VAL A 153 12.46 3.43 15.41
N LYS A 154 13.35 3.77 16.34
CA LYS A 154 13.97 5.10 16.36
C LYS A 154 14.93 5.26 15.18
N GLY A 155 14.76 6.34 14.42
CA GLY A 155 15.58 6.64 13.25
C GLY A 155 15.13 6.02 11.93
N ALA A 156 13.92 5.46 11.84
CA ALA A 156 13.35 4.90 10.61
C ALA A 156 13.42 5.89 9.44
N VAL A 157 13.11 7.17 9.68
CA VAL A 157 13.20 8.25 8.68
C VAL A 157 14.59 8.35 8.07
N LYS A 158 15.64 8.16 8.87
CA LYS A 158 17.03 8.23 8.36
C LYS A 158 17.32 7.13 7.34
N GLY A 159 16.73 5.94 7.49
CA GLY A 159 16.87 4.83 6.55
C GLY A 159 16.29 5.13 5.16
N VAL A 160 15.31 6.00 5.08
CA VAL A 160 14.63 6.33 3.81
C VAL A 160 15.31 7.50 3.08
N ILE A 161 16.03 8.37 3.81
CA ILE A 161 16.70 9.54 3.23
C ILE A 161 17.58 9.20 2.02
N PRO A 162 18.46 8.18 2.04
CA PRO A 162 19.29 7.86 0.88
C PRO A 162 18.50 7.51 -0.37
N VAL A 163 17.42 6.75 -0.21
CA VAL A 163 16.53 6.37 -1.32
C VAL A 163 15.81 7.61 -1.87
N LEU A 164 15.28 8.47 -0.99
CA LEU A 164 14.63 9.72 -1.38
C LEU A 164 15.58 10.64 -2.15
N VAL A 165 16.81 10.78 -1.68
CA VAL A 165 17.84 11.61 -2.37
C VAL A 165 18.13 11.05 -3.76
N ILE A 166 18.37 9.74 -3.88
CA ILE A 166 18.67 9.12 -5.18
C ILE A 166 17.50 9.30 -6.15
N VAL A 167 16.25 9.00 -5.71
CA VAL A 167 15.06 9.14 -6.55
C VAL A 167 14.83 10.60 -6.94
N SER A 168 15.04 11.56 -6.03
CA SER A 168 14.90 12.98 -6.31
C SER A 168 15.93 13.47 -7.35
N VAL A 169 17.17 13.01 -7.22
CA VAL A 169 18.24 13.34 -8.19
C VAL A 169 17.91 12.76 -9.56
N ILE A 170 17.53 11.48 -9.64
CA ILE A 170 17.14 10.84 -10.92
C ILE A 170 15.95 11.57 -11.55
N SER A 171 14.93 11.91 -10.77
CA SER A 171 13.76 12.63 -11.25
C SER A 171 14.10 14.02 -11.76
N LEU A 172 14.97 14.75 -11.05
CA LEU A 172 15.42 16.07 -11.46
C LEU A 172 16.24 16.02 -12.76
N LEU A 173 17.18 15.09 -12.85
CA LEU A 173 18.01 14.89 -14.06
C LEU A 173 17.14 14.52 -15.27
N ALA A 174 16.18 13.62 -15.10
CA ALA A 174 15.26 13.23 -16.16
C ALA A 174 14.38 14.42 -16.62
N ARG A 175 13.98 15.29 -15.69
CA ARG A 175 13.21 16.50 -16.00
C ARG A 175 14.04 17.51 -16.79
N ILE A 176 15.29 17.74 -16.39
CA ILE A 176 16.23 18.63 -17.09
C ILE A 176 16.56 18.09 -18.48
N ALA A 177 16.74 16.77 -18.62
CA ALA A 177 17.00 16.12 -19.90
C ALA A 177 15.77 16.02 -20.83
N GLY A 178 14.60 16.53 -20.41
CA GLY A 178 13.36 16.43 -21.20
C GLY A 178 12.76 15.02 -21.27
N ALA A 179 13.33 14.07 -20.55
CA ALA A 179 12.95 12.65 -20.55
C ALA A 179 11.87 12.30 -19.50
N GLY A 180 11.15 13.27 -18.95
CA GLY A 180 10.15 13.07 -17.89
C GLY A 180 9.05 12.06 -18.26
N LYS A 181 8.59 12.07 -19.52
CA LYS A 181 7.60 11.09 -20.00
C LYS A 181 8.18 9.67 -20.09
N SER A 182 9.43 9.54 -20.51
CA SER A 182 10.12 8.23 -20.56
C SER A 182 10.39 7.69 -19.17
N LEU A 183 10.70 8.57 -18.20
CA LEU A 183 10.87 8.18 -16.80
C LEU A 183 9.57 7.59 -16.21
N LEU A 184 8.42 8.18 -16.53
CA LEU A 184 7.11 7.65 -16.09
C LEU A 184 6.87 6.21 -16.59
N GLY A 185 7.31 5.91 -17.83
CA GLY A 185 7.26 4.53 -18.35
C GLY A 185 8.22 3.56 -17.66
N LEU A 186 9.28 4.06 -17.03
CA LEU A 186 10.31 3.26 -16.36
C LEU A 186 10.16 3.22 -14.83
N VAL A 187 9.10 3.83 -14.27
CA VAL A 187 8.87 3.89 -12.81
C VAL A 187 8.88 2.50 -12.18
N GLY A 188 8.29 1.49 -12.84
CA GLY A 188 8.29 0.11 -12.34
C GLY A 188 9.71 -0.44 -12.16
N ILE A 189 10.57 -0.26 -13.15
CA ILE A 189 11.96 -0.69 -13.10
C ILE A 189 12.71 0.07 -12.01
N LEU A 190 12.45 1.37 -11.88
CA LEU A 190 13.06 2.20 -10.85
C LEU A 190 12.71 1.70 -9.44
N ILE A 191 11.44 1.34 -9.19
CA ILE A 191 10.99 0.77 -7.91
C ILE A 191 11.75 -0.52 -7.62
N VAL A 192 11.83 -1.45 -8.58
CA VAL A 192 12.53 -2.73 -8.41
C VAL A 192 14.01 -2.51 -8.09
N CYS A 193 14.67 -1.56 -8.77
CA CYS A 193 16.07 -1.22 -8.51
C CYS A 193 16.28 -0.52 -7.16
N MET A 194 15.32 0.30 -6.71
CA MET A 194 15.44 1.01 -5.44
C MET A 194 15.14 0.14 -4.22
N LEU A 195 14.42 -0.97 -4.38
CA LEU A 195 14.10 -1.89 -3.30
C LEU A 195 15.37 -2.48 -2.64
N PRO A 196 16.33 -3.08 -3.37
CA PRO A 196 17.59 -3.55 -2.78
C PRO A 196 18.40 -2.41 -2.16
N VAL A 197 18.41 -1.23 -2.77
CA VAL A 197 19.11 -0.05 -2.25
C VAL A 197 18.53 0.37 -0.90
N GLY A 198 17.19 0.38 -0.77
CA GLY A 198 16.49 0.68 0.47
C GLY A 198 16.80 -0.33 1.57
N ILE A 199 16.76 -1.62 1.25
CA ILE A 199 17.09 -2.69 2.20
C ILE A 199 18.55 -2.57 2.64
N LEU A 200 19.47 -2.39 1.72
CA LEU A 200 20.91 -2.31 2.01
C LEU A 200 21.23 -1.06 2.84
N SER A 201 20.68 0.09 2.50
CA SER A 201 20.88 1.33 3.25
C SER A 201 20.35 1.22 4.69
N SER A 202 19.17 0.65 4.86
CA SER A 202 18.57 0.42 6.18
C SER A 202 19.38 -0.59 7.00
N TYR A 203 19.87 -1.66 6.37
CA TYR A 203 20.73 -2.66 7.02
C TYR A 203 22.06 -2.05 7.49
N ILE A 204 22.72 -1.25 6.64
CA ILE A 204 23.98 -0.56 6.99
C ILE A 204 23.75 0.40 8.16
N MET A 205 22.65 1.15 8.13
CA MET A 205 22.32 2.10 9.20
C MET A 205 21.96 1.39 10.51
N TRP A 206 21.30 0.25 10.44
CA TRP A 206 21.04 -0.60 11.61
C TRP A 206 22.35 -1.14 12.20
N LYS A 207 23.25 -1.65 11.37
CA LYS A 207 24.58 -2.12 11.80
C LYS A 207 25.45 -1.00 12.42
N LYS A 208 25.31 0.22 11.92
CA LYS A 208 25.98 1.42 12.49
C LYS A 208 25.28 1.98 13.74
N GLY A 209 24.18 1.38 14.20
CA GLY A 209 23.45 1.80 15.40
C GLY A 209 22.67 3.11 15.23
N ILE A 210 22.51 3.60 13.98
CA ILE A 210 21.72 4.82 13.67
C ILE A 210 20.24 4.53 13.79
N ILE A 211 19.83 3.32 13.38
CA ILE A 211 18.48 2.80 13.52
C ILE A 211 18.46 1.82 14.69
N LYS A 212 17.59 2.05 15.68
CA LYS A 212 17.47 1.19 16.85
C LYS A 212 16.01 0.80 17.04
N VAL A 213 15.80 -0.48 17.33
CA VAL A 213 14.49 -0.97 17.78
C VAL A 213 14.44 -0.84 19.30
N VAL A 214 13.48 -0.09 19.81
CA VAL A 214 13.31 0.17 21.25
C VAL A 214 11.88 -0.25 21.63
N ASP A 215 11.72 -0.87 22.79
CA ASP A 215 10.40 -1.18 23.31
C ASP A 215 9.64 0.12 23.65
N ALA A 216 8.37 0.19 23.23
CA ALA A 216 7.54 1.38 23.36
C ALA A 216 7.35 1.79 24.84
N ASP A 217 7.44 0.84 25.75
CA ASP A 217 7.26 1.05 27.19
C ASP A 217 8.42 1.82 27.86
N LYS A 218 9.60 1.90 27.23
CA LYS A 218 10.77 2.65 27.72
C LYS A 218 10.85 4.09 27.17
N THR A 219 9.79 4.56 26.51
CA THR A 219 9.82 5.87 25.82
C THR A 219 8.78 6.87 26.36
N LYS A 220 8.09 6.50 27.46
CA LYS A 220 7.26 7.44 28.24
C LYS A 220 8.06 8.15 29.30
#